data_ecbafd90edb10e52ee5ae2c96d289da6
#
_entry.id   ecbafd90edb10e52ee5ae2c96d289da6
#
_cell.length_a   1.000
_cell.length_b   1.000
_cell.length_c   1.000
_cell.angle_alpha   90.00
_cell.angle_beta   90.00
_cell.angle_gamma   90.00
#
_symmetry.space_group_name_H-M   'P 1'
#
loop_
_entity.id
_entity.type
_entity.pdbx_description
1 polymer ?
#
loop_
_entity_poly.entity_id
_entity_poly.type
_entity_poly.pdbx_seq_one_letter_code
_entity_poly.pdbx_strand_id
1 'polypeptide(L)'
;MLKLILKNLWARRRRNVWLLAELILVSIVTWIILDPVIVTTYDRSIPLGYDTDRLCLVTLSTLQSQAPGYDEEAEDSAMIMKSYFNLTRLVKDYPGVESATPVLGFAYPNSTGNANTSIRAEGDTLDLPVMIMEFIPHTNFFETYGFRSGRGRTPAELSDYDYTENDIVMTENTAEHLFHTKNAGNKRCWSREGNDTIYSPVIGVVGNFKATSDSRPAPVIFRPLISIDMEDAYDDMRILLRLKENVSMKRFLHDFQPWMVKELRAGNLFARNVRSYEALITKN
;
A
#
# COMPACT_ATOMS: atom_id res chain seq x y z
N MET A 1 -7.38 27.92 -57.45
CA MET A 1 -7.14 28.46 -56.07
C MET A 1 -5.98 27.78 -55.36
N LEU A 2 -5.88 26.48 -55.24
CA LEU A 2 -4.81 25.77 -54.50
C LEU A 2 -3.38 26.12 -55.02
N LYS A 3 -3.15 26.16 -56.33
CA LYS A 3 -1.88 26.51 -56.96
C LYS A 3 -1.44 27.94 -56.60
N LEU A 4 -2.33 28.89 -56.44
CA LEU A 4 -2.02 30.29 -56.10
C LEU A 4 -1.64 30.40 -54.60
N ILE A 5 -2.29 29.65 -53.74
CA ILE A 5 -2.00 29.55 -52.31
C ILE A 5 -0.61 28.95 -52.12
N LEU A 6 -0.29 27.84 -52.79
CA LEU A 6 1.01 27.21 -52.77
C LEU A 6 2.13 28.11 -53.29
N LYS A 7 1.88 28.85 -54.38
CA LYS A 7 2.87 29.82 -54.91
C LYS A 7 3.15 30.99 -53.96
N ASN A 8 2.12 31.49 -53.27
CA ASN A 8 2.26 32.52 -52.23
C ASN A 8 2.98 31.99 -50.96
N LEU A 9 2.71 30.77 -50.55
CA LEU A 9 3.39 30.09 -49.45
C LEU A 9 4.89 29.92 -49.76
N TRP A 10 5.22 29.53 -51.01
CA TRP A 10 6.60 29.36 -51.44
C TRP A 10 7.37 30.69 -51.56
N ALA A 11 6.71 31.76 -52.07
CA ALA A 11 7.31 33.08 -52.17
C ALA A 11 7.68 33.68 -50.80
N ARG A 12 6.92 33.33 -49.75
CA ARG A 12 7.16 33.80 -48.37
C ARG A 12 7.79 32.72 -47.48
N ARG A 13 8.47 31.72 -48.04
CA ARG A 13 8.98 30.53 -47.37
C ARG A 13 9.81 30.84 -46.11
N ARG A 14 10.70 31.86 -46.13
CA ARG A 14 11.51 32.19 -44.95
C ARG A 14 10.67 32.63 -43.74
N ARG A 15 9.66 33.44 -43.94
CA ARG A 15 8.76 33.91 -42.89
C ARG A 15 7.83 32.79 -42.45
N ASN A 16 7.35 31.97 -43.37
CA ASN A 16 6.47 30.87 -43.08
C ASN A 16 7.21 29.75 -42.32
N VAL A 17 8.48 29.50 -42.64
CA VAL A 17 9.32 28.54 -41.89
C VAL A 17 9.56 29.02 -40.44
N TRP A 18 9.79 30.34 -40.27
CA TRP A 18 9.95 30.91 -38.94
C TRP A 18 8.66 30.77 -38.10
N LEU A 19 7.52 31.12 -38.64
CA LEU A 19 6.21 30.94 -37.99
C LEU A 19 5.91 29.47 -37.67
N LEU A 20 6.26 28.56 -38.58
CA LEU A 20 6.11 27.13 -38.36
C LEU A 20 7.02 26.67 -37.21
N ALA A 21 8.26 27.13 -37.16
CA ALA A 21 9.19 26.82 -36.06
C ALA A 21 8.67 27.33 -34.72
N GLU A 22 8.14 28.56 -34.67
CA GLU A 22 7.48 29.11 -33.48
C GLU A 22 6.28 28.29 -33.05
N LEU A 23 5.41 27.90 -34.00
CA LEU A 23 4.24 27.10 -33.71
C LEU A 23 4.63 25.72 -33.14
N ILE A 24 5.63 25.06 -33.73
CA ILE A 24 6.16 23.80 -33.24
C ILE A 24 6.71 23.98 -31.83
N LEU A 25 7.50 25.01 -31.58
CA LEU A 25 8.08 25.29 -30.27
C LEU A 25 6.99 25.50 -29.21
N VAL A 26 6.00 26.34 -29.51
CA VAL A 26 4.84 26.59 -28.61
C VAL A 26 4.06 25.29 -28.36
N SER A 27 3.84 24.48 -29.40
CA SER A 27 3.14 23.21 -29.26
C SER A 27 3.90 22.23 -28.34
N ILE A 28 5.23 22.15 -28.51
CA ILE A 28 6.08 21.30 -27.65
C ILE A 28 6.03 21.78 -26.19
N VAL A 29 6.22 23.09 -25.96
CA VAL A 29 6.18 23.66 -24.62
C VAL A 29 4.80 23.46 -23.97
N THR A 30 3.74 23.69 -24.74
CA THR A 30 2.37 23.47 -24.27
C THR A 30 2.14 22.00 -23.90
N TRP A 31 2.61 21.06 -24.71
CA TRP A 31 2.51 19.62 -24.42
C TRP A 31 3.26 19.25 -23.15
N ILE A 32 4.52 19.69 -22.99
CA ILE A 32 5.33 19.41 -21.80
C ILE A 32 4.64 19.91 -20.51
N ILE A 33 3.90 21.02 -20.59
CA ILE A 33 3.19 21.59 -19.43
C ILE A 33 1.85 20.86 -19.20
N LEU A 34 1.08 20.59 -20.24
CA LEU A 34 -0.27 20.02 -20.11
C LEU A 34 -0.27 18.52 -19.83
N ASP A 35 0.64 17.77 -20.42
CA ASP A 35 0.67 16.30 -20.29
C ASP A 35 0.78 15.85 -18.82
N PRO A 36 1.71 16.35 -17.98
CA PRO A 36 1.78 15.99 -16.57
C PRO A 36 0.52 16.37 -15.79
N VAL A 37 -0.11 17.50 -16.11
CA VAL A 37 -1.35 17.95 -15.45
C VAL A 37 -2.50 17.00 -15.78
N ILE A 38 -2.66 16.64 -17.05
CA ILE A 38 -3.70 15.71 -17.51
C ILE A 38 -3.49 14.33 -16.89
N VAL A 39 -2.26 13.80 -16.96
CA VAL A 39 -1.91 12.48 -16.40
C VAL A 39 -2.15 12.44 -14.90
N THR A 40 -1.64 13.42 -14.15
CA THR A 40 -1.80 13.47 -12.69
C THR A 40 -3.29 13.61 -12.30
N THR A 41 -4.06 14.43 -13.04
CA THR A 41 -5.49 14.58 -12.78
C THR A 41 -6.24 13.29 -13.05
N TYR A 42 -5.92 12.60 -14.15
CA TYR A 42 -6.49 11.30 -14.47
C TYR A 42 -6.12 10.27 -13.40
N ASP A 43 -4.83 10.17 -13.03
CA ASP A 43 -4.37 9.20 -12.05
C ASP A 43 -5.03 9.44 -10.68
N ARG A 44 -5.21 10.68 -10.26
CA ARG A 44 -5.95 11.03 -9.03
C ARG A 44 -7.43 10.66 -9.08
N SER A 45 -8.04 10.63 -10.26
CA SER A 45 -9.45 10.22 -10.42
C SER A 45 -9.70 8.72 -10.26
N ILE A 46 -8.66 7.88 -10.38
CA ILE A 46 -8.77 6.43 -10.19
C ILE A 46 -9.03 6.16 -8.69
N PRO A 47 -10.05 5.36 -8.34
CA PRO A 47 -10.30 4.98 -6.95
C PRO A 47 -9.10 4.30 -6.29
N LEU A 48 -8.90 4.53 -5.00
CA LEU A 48 -7.81 3.92 -4.23
C LEU A 48 -7.88 2.40 -4.20
N GLY A 49 -9.09 1.82 -4.28
CA GLY A 49 -9.30 0.37 -4.26
C GLY A 49 -9.43 -0.22 -2.85
N TYR A 50 -9.29 0.60 -1.82
CA TYR A 50 -9.58 0.32 -0.42
C TYR A 50 -10.30 1.51 0.20
N ASP A 51 -10.97 1.27 1.33
CA ASP A 51 -11.78 2.29 2.00
C ASP A 51 -10.89 3.08 2.98
N THR A 52 -10.83 4.41 2.83
CA THR A 52 -10.01 5.30 3.66
C THR A 52 -10.81 6.11 4.67
N ASP A 53 -12.11 6.26 4.45
CA ASP A 53 -12.94 7.21 5.20
C ASP A 53 -13.08 6.82 6.68
N ARG A 54 -12.95 5.53 6.97
CA ARG A 54 -13.09 4.96 8.31
C ARG A 54 -11.79 4.44 8.91
N LEU A 55 -10.66 4.67 8.22
CA LEU A 55 -9.35 4.17 8.68
C LEU A 55 -8.61 5.20 9.52
N CYS A 56 -8.00 4.72 10.60
CA CYS A 56 -7.02 5.44 11.38
C CYS A 56 -5.74 4.62 11.52
N LEU A 57 -4.62 5.30 11.60
CA LEU A 57 -3.32 4.72 11.85
C LEU A 57 -2.78 5.22 13.19
N VAL A 58 -2.51 4.28 14.09
CA VAL A 58 -1.82 4.53 15.36
C VAL A 58 -0.34 4.22 15.16
N THR A 59 0.52 5.18 15.42
CA THR A 59 1.98 4.98 15.39
C THR A 59 2.45 4.63 16.79
N LEU A 60 3.19 3.54 16.91
CA LEU A 60 3.83 3.13 18.14
C LEU A 60 5.25 3.67 18.21
N SER A 61 5.82 3.67 19.41
CA SER A 61 7.21 4.00 19.72
C SER A 61 7.66 3.15 20.87
N THR A 62 8.98 3.02 21.02
CA THR A 62 9.62 2.33 22.13
C THR A 62 10.19 3.33 23.15
N LEU A 63 10.22 2.96 24.42
CA LEU A 63 10.94 3.69 25.43
C LEU A 63 12.44 3.55 25.20
N GLN A 64 13.16 4.63 25.37
CA GLN A 64 14.63 4.59 25.37
C GLN A 64 15.13 3.97 26.68
N SER A 65 16.30 3.34 26.66
CA SER A 65 16.90 2.65 27.81
C SER A 65 17.11 3.54 29.06
N GLN A 66 17.21 4.86 28.86
CA GLN A 66 17.32 5.80 29.98
C GLN A 66 15.97 6.38 30.45
N ALA A 67 14.88 6.00 29.81
CA ALA A 67 13.56 6.54 30.14
C ALA A 67 13.03 5.94 31.45
N PRO A 68 12.33 6.73 32.30
CA PRO A 68 11.67 6.20 33.48
C PRO A 68 10.65 5.13 33.11
N GLY A 69 10.76 3.96 33.73
CA GLY A 69 9.87 2.82 33.48
C GLY A 69 10.26 1.97 32.28
N TYR A 70 11.45 2.11 31.76
CA TYR A 70 12.07 1.18 30.85
C TYR A 70 12.29 -0.18 31.50
N ASP A 71 12.07 -1.25 30.80
CA ASP A 71 12.16 -2.64 31.24
C ASP A 71 13.08 -3.43 30.28
N GLU A 72 14.25 -3.85 30.77
CA GLU A 72 15.22 -4.61 29.97
C GLU A 72 14.66 -5.98 29.52
N GLU A 73 13.83 -6.62 30.37
CA GLU A 73 13.24 -7.92 30.01
C GLU A 73 12.21 -7.80 28.85
N ALA A 74 11.63 -6.60 28.69
CA ALA A 74 10.69 -6.32 27.61
C ALA A 74 11.36 -6.02 26.25
N GLU A 75 12.69 -6.05 26.15
CA GLU A 75 13.44 -5.93 24.87
C GLU A 75 13.52 -7.24 24.08
N ASP A 76 13.21 -8.36 24.70
CA ASP A 76 13.16 -9.63 23.99
C ASP A 76 12.13 -9.59 22.85
N SER A 77 12.52 -10.07 21.66
CA SER A 77 11.68 -10.03 20.45
C SER A 77 10.30 -10.66 20.66
N ALA A 78 10.22 -11.76 21.40
CA ALA A 78 8.94 -12.41 21.71
C ALA A 78 8.07 -11.55 22.65
N MET A 79 8.68 -10.85 23.60
CA MET A 79 7.98 -9.94 24.52
C MET A 79 7.47 -8.69 23.78
N ILE A 80 8.23 -8.19 22.84
CA ILE A 80 7.80 -7.06 21.99
C ILE A 80 6.60 -7.46 21.15
N MET A 81 6.67 -8.61 20.47
CA MET A 81 5.55 -9.12 19.69
C MET A 81 4.30 -9.32 20.54
N LYS A 82 4.46 -9.89 21.73
CA LYS A 82 3.37 -10.05 22.70
C LYS A 82 2.76 -8.69 23.09
N SER A 83 3.59 -7.71 23.36
CA SER A 83 3.17 -6.34 23.70
C SER A 83 2.43 -5.70 22.53
N TYR A 84 2.94 -5.87 21.32
CA TYR A 84 2.34 -5.35 20.09
C TYR A 84 0.95 -5.93 19.82
N PHE A 85 0.79 -7.26 19.91
CA PHE A 85 -0.52 -7.91 19.80
C PHE A 85 -1.47 -7.50 20.93
N ASN A 86 -0.98 -7.32 22.15
CA ASN A 86 -1.79 -6.80 23.25
C ASN A 86 -2.31 -5.39 22.97
N LEU A 87 -1.45 -4.49 22.48
CA LEU A 87 -1.86 -3.14 22.10
C LEU A 87 -2.88 -3.16 20.96
N THR A 88 -2.68 -4.01 19.95
CA THR A 88 -3.64 -4.18 18.85
C THR A 88 -5.00 -4.64 19.37
N ARG A 89 -5.03 -5.59 20.32
CA ARG A 89 -6.26 -6.05 20.96
C ARG A 89 -6.94 -4.93 21.74
N LEU A 90 -6.19 -4.16 22.55
CA LEU A 90 -6.74 -3.01 23.28
C LEU A 90 -7.38 -1.99 22.35
N VAL A 91 -6.75 -1.71 21.21
CA VAL A 91 -7.32 -0.84 20.17
C VAL A 91 -8.60 -1.43 19.60
N LYS A 92 -8.61 -2.74 19.28
CA LYS A 92 -9.79 -3.44 18.74
C LYS A 92 -10.98 -3.39 19.70
N ASP A 93 -10.71 -3.50 21.00
CA ASP A 93 -11.73 -3.51 22.05
C ASP A 93 -12.25 -2.09 22.40
N TYR A 94 -11.63 -1.04 21.88
CA TYR A 94 -12.06 0.33 22.15
C TYR A 94 -13.42 0.64 21.48
N PRO A 95 -14.34 1.35 22.19
CA PRO A 95 -15.65 1.67 21.66
C PRO A 95 -15.59 2.41 20.32
N GLY A 96 -16.33 1.91 19.33
CA GLY A 96 -16.39 2.48 17.98
C GLY A 96 -15.40 1.90 16.99
N VAL A 97 -14.46 1.06 17.42
CA VAL A 97 -13.60 0.29 16.53
C VAL A 97 -14.34 -0.96 16.02
N GLU A 98 -14.30 -1.19 14.73
CA GLU A 98 -14.84 -2.38 14.04
C GLU A 98 -13.80 -3.48 13.98
N SER A 99 -12.60 -3.14 13.50
CA SER A 99 -11.46 -4.05 13.40
C SER A 99 -10.15 -3.31 13.61
N ALA A 100 -9.11 -4.04 13.99
CA ALA A 100 -7.74 -3.53 14.10
C ALA A 100 -6.76 -4.62 13.67
N THR A 101 -5.68 -4.21 13.02
CA THR A 101 -4.60 -5.09 12.57
C THR A 101 -3.25 -4.45 12.83
N PRO A 102 -2.26 -5.22 13.27
CA PRO A 102 -0.88 -4.75 13.33
C PRO A 102 -0.34 -4.57 11.90
N VAL A 103 0.45 -3.53 11.71
CA VAL A 103 1.12 -3.23 10.43
C VAL A 103 2.59 -2.95 10.72
N LEU A 104 3.45 -3.75 10.14
CA LEU A 104 4.90 -3.68 10.34
C LEU A 104 5.60 -3.11 9.11
N GLY A 105 6.73 -2.47 9.36
CA GLY A 105 7.63 -2.00 8.34
C GLY A 105 7.04 -0.91 7.46
N PHE A 106 7.56 -0.85 6.25
CA PHE A 106 7.23 0.17 5.25
C PHE A 106 6.43 -0.39 4.07
N ALA A 107 6.06 -1.67 4.10
CA ALA A 107 5.43 -2.37 2.98
C ALA A 107 3.91 -2.54 3.16
N TYR A 108 3.19 -1.44 3.31
CA TYR A 108 1.73 -1.40 3.38
C TYR A 108 1.18 -0.25 2.49
N PRO A 109 -0.12 -0.26 2.13
CA PRO A 109 -0.70 0.80 1.31
C PRO A 109 -0.44 2.20 1.87
N ASN A 110 -0.01 3.11 1.01
CA ASN A 110 0.36 4.50 1.35
C ASN A 110 1.51 4.64 2.37
N SER A 111 2.37 3.64 2.48
CA SER A 111 3.63 3.74 3.21
C SER A 111 4.67 4.56 2.44
N THR A 112 5.73 4.98 3.12
CA THR A 112 6.85 5.73 2.50
C THR A 112 7.91 4.82 1.88
N GLY A 113 7.87 3.51 2.17
CA GLY A 113 8.80 2.52 1.66
C GLY A 113 8.15 1.61 0.60
N ASN A 114 8.98 1.08 -0.29
CA ASN A 114 8.58 0.13 -1.31
C ASN A 114 9.60 -1.00 -1.36
N ALA A 115 9.13 -2.23 -1.19
CA ALA A 115 9.89 -3.42 -1.55
C ALA A 115 9.43 -3.88 -2.94
N ASN A 116 10.37 -4.22 -3.81
CA ASN A 116 10.07 -4.66 -5.16
C ASN A 116 10.83 -5.94 -5.48
N THR A 117 10.23 -6.79 -6.29
CA THR A 117 10.86 -7.99 -6.83
C THR A 117 10.34 -8.24 -8.25
N SER A 118 10.89 -9.24 -8.91
CA SER A 118 10.37 -9.75 -10.18
C SER A 118 9.88 -11.18 -9.99
N ILE A 119 8.69 -11.46 -10.47
CA ILE A 119 8.10 -12.81 -10.43
C ILE A 119 7.76 -13.28 -11.85
N ARG A 120 7.69 -14.59 -12.03
CA ARG A 120 7.33 -15.24 -13.30
C ARG A 120 6.24 -16.27 -13.07
N ALA A 121 5.38 -16.46 -14.05
CA ALA A 121 4.49 -17.61 -14.04
C ALA A 121 5.29 -18.91 -14.19
N GLU A 122 4.81 -20.00 -13.59
CA GLU A 122 5.43 -21.30 -13.77
C GLU A 122 5.35 -21.70 -15.26
N GLY A 123 6.51 -22.00 -15.86
CA GLY A 123 6.63 -22.32 -17.29
C GLY A 123 6.84 -21.11 -18.22
N ASP A 124 6.85 -19.88 -17.70
CA ASP A 124 7.10 -18.66 -18.47
C ASP A 124 8.54 -18.15 -18.21
N THR A 125 9.03 -17.34 -19.16
CA THR A 125 10.35 -16.68 -19.08
C THR A 125 10.24 -15.17 -18.88
N LEU A 126 9.04 -14.60 -18.95
CA LEU A 126 8.81 -13.16 -18.87
C LEU A 126 8.76 -12.71 -17.40
N ASP A 127 9.65 -11.77 -17.04
CA ASP A 127 9.66 -11.14 -15.71
C ASP A 127 8.55 -10.11 -15.60
N LEU A 128 7.78 -10.21 -14.53
CA LEU A 128 6.85 -9.16 -14.12
C LEU A 128 7.40 -8.46 -12.86
N PRO A 129 7.79 -7.19 -12.94
CA PRO A 129 8.11 -6.40 -11.76
C PRO A 129 6.86 -6.22 -10.90
N VAL A 130 6.96 -6.51 -9.61
CA VAL A 130 5.87 -6.39 -8.65
C VAL A 130 6.34 -5.68 -7.39
N MET A 131 5.44 -4.92 -6.78
CA MET A 131 5.63 -4.39 -5.45
C MET A 131 5.27 -5.47 -4.43
N ILE A 132 6.07 -5.58 -3.37
CA ILE A 132 5.80 -6.47 -2.23
C ILE A 132 5.13 -5.63 -1.14
N MET A 133 4.04 -6.15 -0.61
CA MET A 133 3.44 -5.72 0.65
C MET A 133 3.43 -6.89 1.61
N GLU A 134 3.54 -6.59 2.90
CA GLU A 134 3.64 -7.60 3.95
C GLU A 134 2.44 -7.49 4.88
N PHE A 135 2.02 -8.63 5.41
CA PHE A 135 0.93 -8.68 6.38
C PHE A 135 1.19 -9.81 7.39
N ILE A 136 0.64 -9.65 8.58
CA ILE A 136 0.68 -10.69 9.61
C ILE A 136 -0.58 -11.55 9.46
N PRO A 137 -0.47 -12.86 9.23
CA PRO A 137 -1.61 -13.77 9.19
C PRO A 137 -2.46 -13.72 10.47
N HIS A 138 -3.73 -14.08 10.38
CA HIS A 138 -4.71 -14.13 11.48
C HIS A 138 -4.96 -12.78 12.19
N THR A 139 -4.78 -11.65 11.47
CA THR A 139 -4.93 -10.31 12.05
C THR A 139 -6.00 -9.43 11.39
N ASN A 140 -6.87 -9.98 10.57
CA ASN A 140 -7.91 -9.26 9.81
C ASN A 140 -7.35 -8.17 8.88
N PHE A 141 -6.14 -8.32 8.35
CA PHE A 141 -5.46 -7.30 7.55
C PHE A 141 -6.30 -6.87 6.33
N PHE A 142 -6.74 -7.83 5.50
CA PHE A 142 -7.47 -7.53 4.26
C PHE A 142 -8.84 -6.91 4.53
N GLU A 143 -9.50 -7.31 5.60
CA GLU A 143 -10.79 -6.77 6.03
C GLU A 143 -10.65 -5.36 6.59
N THR A 144 -9.62 -5.13 7.41
CA THR A 144 -9.38 -3.82 8.04
C THR A 144 -9.08 -2.76 6.98
N TYR A 145 -8.32 -3.08 5.93
CA TYR A 145 -8.16 -2.20 4.79
C TYR A 145 -9.44 -2.07 3.94
N GLY A 146 -10.34 -3.06 3.98
CA GLY A 146 -11.51 -3.11 3.13
C GLY A 146 -11.15 -3.35 1.66
N PHE A 147 -10.16 -4.19 1.40
CA PHE A 147 -9.85 -4.61 0.04
C PHE A 147 -11.06 -5.30 -0.56
N ARG A 148 -11.32 -4.99 -1.83
CA ARG A 148 -12.38 -5.69 -2.56
C ARG A 148 -12.01 -7.15 -2.72
N SER A 149 -12.99 -8.03 -2.55
CA SER A 149 -12.83 -9.43 -2.89
C SER A 149 -12.51 -9.54 -4.38
N GLY A 150 -11.40 -10.19 -4.69
CA GLY A 150 -11.12 -10.66 -6.03
C GLY A 150 -11.94 -11.92 -6.33
N ARG A 151 -11.54 -12.66 -7.34
CA ARG A 151 -12.15 -13.98 -7.61
C ARG A 151 -11.49 -15.05 -6.74
N GLY A 152 -12.27 -15.77 -5.97
CA GLY A 152 -11.82 -16.84 -5.08
C GLY A 152 -12.15 -16.55 -3.63
N ARG A 153 -11.17 -16.59 -2.74
CA ARG A 153 -11.34 -16.36 -1.30
C ARG A 153 -11.74 -14.92 -0.99
N THR A 154 -12.60 -14.79 -0.02
CA THR A 154 -12.98 -13.48 0.55
C THR A 154 -11.83 -12.88 1.38
N PRO A 155 -11.81 -11.56 1.67
CA PRO A 155 -10.84 -10.95 2.57
C PRO A 155 -10.75 -11.65 3.93
N ALA A 156 -11.87 -12.08 4.51
CA ALA A 156 -11.92 -12.83 5.76
C ALA A 156 -11.21 -14.19 5.65
N GLU A 157 -11.52 -14.96 4.61
CA GLU A 157 -10.87 -16.26 4.36
C GLU A 157 -9.37 -16.10 4.05
N LEU A 158 -8.95 -14.96 3.47
CA LEU A 158 -7.54 -14.65 3.28
C LEU A 158 -6.85 -14.28 4.59
N SER A 159 -7.53 -13.57 5.49
CA SER A 159 -6.97 -13.20 6.80
C SER A 159 -6.78 -14.41 7.70
N ASP A 160 -7.67 -15.41 7.63
CA ASP A 160 -7.67 -16.60 8.49
C ASP A 160 -6.94 -17.81 7.90
N TYR A 161 -6.36 -17.68 6.71
CA TYR A 161 -5.67 -18.79 6.06
C TYR A 161 -4.35 -19.12 6.77
N ASP A 162 -4.02 -20.42 6.85
CA ASP A 162 -2.76 -20.93 7.41
C ASP A 162 -1.65 -20.83 6.35
N TYR A 163 -0.98 -19.69 6.31
CA TYR A 163 0.07 -19.41 5.35
C TYR A 163 1.38 -20.12 5.65
N THR A 164 2.09 -20.50 4.58
CA THR A 164 3.52 -20.83 4.61
C THR A 164 4.34 -19.60 4.16
N GLU A 165 5.65 -19.59 4.42
CA GLU A 165 6.55 -18.47 4.06
C GLU A 165 6.53 -18.11 2.57
N ASN A 166 6.27 -19.08 1.71
CA ASN A 166 6.28 -18.89 0.27
C ASN A 166 4.91 -18.57 -0.35
N ASP A 167 3.86 -18.64 0.45
CA ASP A 167 2.51 -18.34 -0.03
C ASP A 167 2.37 -16.86 -0.33
N ILE A 168 1.58 -16.54 -1.36
CA ILE A 168 1.30 -15.16 -1.72
C ILE A 168 -0.18 -14.92 -1.99
N VAL A 169 -0.61 -13.70 -1.73
CA VAL A 169 -1.85 -13.13 -2.26
C VAL A 169 -1.46 -12.07 -3.30
N MET A 170 -2.18 -11.93 -4.38
CA MET A 170 -1.86 -10.95 -5.42
C MET A 170 -3.05 -10.09 -5.80
N THR A 171 -2.80 -8.99 -6.52
CA THR A 171 -3.85 -8.16 -7.08
C THR A 171 -4.37 -8.72 -8.41
N GLU A 172 -5.59 -8.35 -8.81
CA GLU A 172 -6.18 -8.80 -10.08
C GLU A 172 -5.32 -8.47 -11.30
N ASN A 173 -4.70 -7.28 -11.35
CA ASN A 173 -3.82 -6.90 -12.44
C ASN A 173 -2.53 -7.74 -12.46
N THR A 174 -1.98 -8.12 -11.31
CA THR A 174 -0.85 -9.07 -11.23
C THR A 174 -1.24 -10.41 -11.81
N ALA A 175 -2.40 -10.94 -11.41
CA ALA A 175 -2.92 -12.22 -11.91
C ALA A 175 -3.17 -12.18 -13.43
N GLU A 176 -3.70 -11.08 -13.94
CA GLU A 176 -4.00 -10.89 -15.35
C GLU A 176 -2.71 -10.80 -16.20
N HIS A 177 -1.69 -10.10 -15.72
CA HIS A 177 -0.39 -10.01 -16.40
C HIS A 177 0.36 -11.35 -16.42
N LEU A 178 0.37 -12.08 -15.28
CA LEU A 178 1.10 -13.34 -15.18
C LEU A 178 0.38 -14.52 -15.82
N PHE A 179 -0.92 -14.60 -15.65
CA PHE A 179 -1.67 -15.82 -15.97
C PHE A 179 -2.78 -15.61 -17.00
N HIS A 180 -2.90 -14.39 -17.54
CA HIS A 180 -3.97 -14.00 -18.47
C HIS A 180 -5.37 -14.28 -17.92
N THR A 181 -5.54 -14.24 -16.60
CA THR A 181 -6.81 -14.46 -15.91
C THR A 181 -6.83 -13.73 -14.58
N LYS A 182 -7.98 -13.22 -14.18
CA LYS A 182 -8.18 -12.63 -12.86
C LYS A 182 -8.37 -13.67 -11.74
N ASN A 183 -8.49 -14.94 -12.08
CA ASN A 183 -8.59 -16.04 -11.14
C ASN A 183 -7.29 -16.85 -11.16
N ALA A 184 -6.38 -16.50 -10.26
CA ALA A 184 -5.07 -17.15 -10.14
C ALA A 184 -4.96 -18.09 -8.93
N GLY A 185 -6.05 -18.32 -8.20
CA GLY A 185 -6.03 -19.27 -7.08
C GLY A 185 -5.52 -20.65 -7.49
N ASN A 186 -4.64 -21.22 -6.68
CA ASN A 186 -3.94 -22.50 -6.91
C ASN A 186 -2.93 -22.51 -8.08
N LYS A 187 -2.63 -21.35 -8.68
CA LYS A 187 -1.51 -21.20 -9.62
C LYS A 187 -0.21 -20.99 -8.86
N ARG A 188 0.90 -21.14 -9.54
CA ARG A 188 2.24 -20.93 -8.97
C ARG A 188 3.02 -19.94 -9.79
N CYS A 189 3.70 -19.04 -9.11
CA CYS A 189 4.77 -18.23 -9.70
C CYS A 189 6.09 -18.54 -9.02
N TRP A 190 7.15 -17.98 -9.53
CA TRP A 190 8.46 -18.12 -8.93
C TRP A 190 9.26 -16.82 -9.04
N SER A 191 10.20 -16.66 -8.12
CA SER A 191 11.17 -15.56 -8.09
C SER A 191 12.57 -16.11 -7.87
N ARG A 192 13.59 -15.29 -8.12
CA ARG A 192 14.96 -15.59 -7.74
C ARG A 192 15.36 -14.79 -6.52
N GLU A 193 15.91 -15.46 -5.53
CA GLU A 193 16.60 -14.84 -4.40
C GLU A 193 18.07 -15.33 -4.39
N GLY A 194 18.98 -14.45 -4.83
CA GLY A 194 20.36 -14.87 -5.08
C GLY A 194 20.46 -15.95 -6.17
N ASN A 195 20.92 -17.15 -5.80
CA ASN A 195 21.03 -18.30 -6.69
C ASN A 195 19.83 -19.25 -6.60
N ASP A 196 18.94 -19.04 -5.66
CA ASP A 196 17.81 -19.94 -5.40
C ASP A 196 16.57 -19.54 -6.17
N THR A 197 15.79 -20.53 -6.56
CA THR A 197 14.48 -20.34 -7.18
C THR A 197 13.40 -20.66 -6.14
N ILE A 198 12.64 -19.66 -5.78
CA ILE A 198 11.55 -19.77 -4.81
C ILE A 198 10.22 -19.86 -5.56
N TYR A 199 9.50 -20.95 -5.33
CA TYR A 199 8.15 -21.13 -5.88
C TYR A 199 7.10 -20.67 -4.88
N SER A 200 6.21 -19.81 -5.34
CA SER A 200 5.16 -19.18 -4.53
C SER A 200 3.77 -19.61 -5.01
N PRO A 201 3.05 -20.42 -4.22
CA PRO A 201 1.66 -20.71 -4.47
C PRO A 201 0.79 -19.46 -4.29
N VAL A 202 -0.14 -19.25 -5.20
CA VAL A 202 -1.12 -18.15 -5.11
C VAL A 202 -2.32 -18.62 -4.30
N ILE A 203 -2.47 -18.09 -3.10
CA ILE A 203 -3.56 -18.44 -2.18
C ILE A 203 -4.86 -17.74 -2.54
N GLY A 204 -4.76 -16.52 -3.05
CA GLY A 204 -5.92 -15.76 -3.45
C GLY A 204 -5.60 -14.48 -4.21
N VAL A 205 -6.66 -13.81 -4.64
CA VAL A 205 -6.58 -12.58 -5.43
C VAL A 205 -7.47 -11.53 -4.79
N VAL A 206 -6.92 -10.32 -4.60
CA VAL A 206 -7.67 -9.14 -4.15
C VAL A 206 -7.85 -8.14 -5.30
N GLY A 207 -8.81 -7.25 -5.17
CA GLY A 207 -9.03 -6.18 -6.13
C GLY A 207 -7.80 -5.30 -6.31
N ASN A 208 -7.72 -4.61 -7.45
CA ASN A 208 -6.65 -3.65 -7.69
C ASN A 208 -6.77 -2.46 -6.75
N PHE A 209 -5.64 -1.99 -6.27
CA PHE A 209 -5.57 -0.79 -5.44
C PHE A 209 -4.33 0.05 -5.80
N LYS A 210 -4.33 1.28 -5.34
CA LYS A 210 -3.20 2.21 -5.48
C LYS A 210 -2.30 2.10 -4.27
N ALA A 211 -1.03 1.89 -4.48
CA ALA A 211 -0.04 1.88 -3.40
C ALA A 211 0.13 3.27 -2.78
N THR A 212 0.10 4.33 -3.62
CA THR A 212 0.10 5.74 -3.22
C THR A 212 -1.06 6.47 -3.90
N SER A 213 -1.51 7.58 -3.32
CA SER A 213 -2.69 8.31 -3.79
C SER A 213 -2.57 8.86 -5.22
N ASP A 214 -1.36 9.15 -5.67
CA ASP A 214 -1.02 9.76 -6.94
C ASP A 214 -0.53 8.76 -8.01
N SER A 215 -0.38 7.47 -7.64
CA SER A 215 0.03 6.41 -8.56
C SER A 215 -1.16 5.74 -9.26
N ARG A 216 -0.86 4.99 -10.32
CA ARG A 216 -1.79 4.01 -10.88
C ARG A 216 -1.71 2.70 -10.10
N PRO A 217 -2.77 1.88 -10.13
CA PRO A 217 -2.69 0.53 -9.59
C PRO A 217 -1.55 -0.24 -10.28
N ALA A 218 -0.51 -0.54 -9.51
CA ALA A 218 0.64 -1.35 -9.97
C ALA A 218 0.41 -2.82 -9.66
N PRO A 219 1.14 -3.75 -10.30
CA PRO A 219 1.19 -5.13 -9.87
C PRO A 219 1.74 -5.26 -8.45
N VAL A 220 0.97 -5.89 -7.56
CA VAL A 220 1.32 -6.08 -6.14
C VAL A 220 1.15 -7.54 -5.73
N ILE A 221 2.05 -8.03 -4.91
CA ILE A 221 1.91 -9.26 -4.15
C ILE A 221 1.97 -8.96 -2.66
N PHE A 222 1.21 -9.73 -1.88
CA PHE A 222 1.27 -9.72 -0.42
C PHE A 222 1.98 -10.98 0.05
N ARG A 223 2.99 -10.81 0.88
CA ARG A 223 3.73 -11.89 1.55
C ARG A 223 3.33 -11.96 3.02
N PRO A 224 3.08 -13.16 3.56
CA PRO A 224 2.83 -13.32 4.99
C PRO A 224 4.14 -13.17 5.77
N LEU A 225 4.12 -12.40 6.84
CA LEU A 225 5.19 -12.34 7.83
C LEU A 225 4.95 -13.44 8.87
N ILE A 226 5.62 -14.58 8.71
CA ILE A 226 5.48 -15.74 9.61
C ILE A 226 6.56 -15.70 10.69
N SER A 227 7.80 -15.41 10.31
CA SER A 227 8.89 -15.10 11.23
C SER A 227 9.22 -13.62 11.14
N ILE A 228 9.08 -12.89 12.22
CA ILE A 228 9.35 -11.45 12.28
C ILE A 228 10.66 -11.25 13.00
N ASP A 229 11.67 -10.77 12.26
CA ASP A 229 12.87 -10.24 12.87
C ASP A 229 12.55 -8.85 13.42
N MET A 230 12.58 -8.74 14.74
CA MET A 230 12.19 -7.51 15.41
C MET A 230 13.31 -6.47 15.47
N GLU A 231 14.56 -6.83 15.20
CA GLU A 231 15.67 -5.87 15.22
C GLU A 231 15.47 -4.74 14.20
N ASP A 232 14.90 -5.06 13.03
CA ASP A 232 14.61 -4.10 11.97
C ASP A 232 13.19 -3.49 12.04
N ALA A 233 12.30 -4.08 12.84
CA ALA A 233 10.87 -3.70 12.85
C ALA A 233 10.51 -2.65 13.90
N TYR A 234 11.39 -2.35 14.86
CA TYR A 234 11.10 -1.52 16.02
C TYR A 234 10.57 -0.12 15.69
N ASP A 235 11.14 0.54 14.70
CA ASP A 235 10.82 1.93 14.41
C ASP A 235 9.53 2.10 13.58
N ASP A 236 8.99 1.02 13.02
CA ASP A 236 7.90 1.04 12.06
C ASP A 236 6.65 0.28 12.48
N MET A 237 6.49 0.00 13.79
CA MET A 237 5.27 -0.63 14.30
C MET A 237 4.09 0.33 14.30
N ARG A 238 3.00 -0.08 13.68
CA ARG A 238 1.75 0.69 13.61
C ARG A 238 0.55 -0.23 13.79
N ILE A 239 -0.54 0.34 14.26
CA ILE A 239 -1.83 -0.35 14.32
C ILE A 239 -2.78 0.38 13.39
N LEU A 240 -3.25 -0.31 12.35
CA LEU A 240 -4.34 0.15 11.53
C LEU A 240 -5.65 -0.26 12.19
N LEU A 241 -6.59 0.67 12.29
CA LEU A 241 -7.93 0.39 12.80
C LEU A 241 -9.00 0.93 11.85
N ARG A 242 -10.13 0.23 11.81
CA ARG A 242 -11.34 0.62 11.09
C ARG A 242 -12.42 1.00 12.09
N LEU A 243 -13.08 2.12 11.85
CA LEU A 243 -14.23 2.56 12.63
C LEU A 243 -15.52 1.92 12.12
N LYS A 244 -16.48 1.71 13.04
CA LYS A 244 -17.85 1.33 12.70
C LYS A 244 -18.51 2.44 11.88
N GLU A 245 -19.46 2.07 11.02
CA GLU A 245 -20.11 2.99 10.06
C GLU A 245 -20.70 4.27 10.67
N ASN A 246 -21.24 4.16 11.88
CA ASN A 246 -21.94 5.27 12.55
C ASN A 246 -21.02 6.13 13.44
N VAL A 247 -19.69 5.94 13.38
CA VAL A 247 -18.73 6.65 14.22
C VAL A 247 -18.14 7.83 13.46
N SER A 248 -18.29 9.02 14.01
CA SER A 248 -17.65 10.22 13.44
C SER A 248 -16.15 10.19 13.71
N MET A 249 -15.35 10.26 12.65
CA MET A 249 -13.88 10.30 12.71
C MET A 249 -13.37 11.40 13.65
N LYS A 250 -13.89 12.61 13.52
CA LYS A 250 -13.48 13.76 14.34
C LYS A 250 -13.73 13.53 15.82
N ARG A 251 -14.91 13.00 16.17
CA ARG A 251 -15.28 12.71 17.57
C ARG A 251 -14.42 11.55 18.10
N PHE A 252 -14.26 10.50 17.31
CA PHE A 252 -13.42 9.37 17.69
C PHE A 252 -11.99 9.80 18.02
N LEU A 253 -11.34 10.56 17.14
CA LEU A 253 -9.96 11.03 17.37
C LEU A 253 -9.86 11.91 18.63
N HIS A 254 -10.85 12.76 18.88
CA HIS A 254 -10.91 13.60 20.08
C HIS A 254 -10.97 12.76 21.37
N ASP A 255 -11.79 11.72 21.38
CA ASP A 255 -12.03 10.90 22.56
C ASP A 255 -10.94 9.81 22.72
N PHE A 256 -10.45 9.25 21.61
CA PHE A 256 -9.42 8.20 21.59
C PHE A 256 -8.03 8.72 21.99
N GLN A 257 -7.65 9.91 21.58
CA GLN A 257 -6.29 10.42 21.81
C GLN A 257 -5.91 10.51 23.30
N PRO A 258 -6.71 11.07 24.22
CA PRO A 258 -6.37 11.08 25.63
C PRO A 258 -6.36 9.68 26.26
N TRP A 259 -7.27 8.79 25.84
CA TRP A 259 -7.27 7.39 26.26
C TRP A 259 -6.02 6.66 25.78
N MET A 260 -5.64 6.83 24.50
CA MET A 260 -4.44 6.25 23.90
C MET A 260 -3.18 6.59 24.68
N VAL A 261 -2.98 7.86 25.03
CA VAL A 261 -1.80 8.33 25.77
C VAL A 261 -1.73 7.70 27.16
N LYS A 262 -2.88 7.45 27.78
CA LYS A 262 -2.96 6.92 29.15
C LYS A 262 -2.88 5.40 29.19
N GLU A 263 -3.61 4.71 28.33
CA GLU A 263 -3.89 3.27 28.46
C GLU A 263 -3.15 2.42 27.41
N LEU A 264 -2.76 3.01 26.25
CA LEU A 264 -2.18 2.23 25.16
C LEU A 264 -0.67 2.09 25.32
N ARG A 265 -0.27 1.29 26.32
CA ARG A 265 1.10 1.01 26.69
C ARG A 265 1.25 -0.46 27.11
N ALA A 266 2.30 -1.14 26.65
CA ALA A 266 2.65 -2.52 27.04
C ALA A 266 4.15 -2.74 26.94
N GLY A 267 4.81 -3.14 28.04
CA GLY A 267 6.26 -3.19 28.12
C GLY A 267 6.87 -1.84 27.76
N ASN A 268 7.87 -1.85 26.88
CA ASN A 268 8.49 -0.63 26.38
C ASN A 268 7.73 0.03 25.22
N LEU A 269 6.68 -0.60 24.68
CA LEU A 269 5.87 -0.05 23.61
C LEU A 269 4.80 0.90 24.13
N PHE A 270 4.62 2.02 23.45
CA PHE A 270 3.54 2.97 23.70
C PHE A 270 3.03 3.62 22.42
N ALA A 271 1.78 4.04 22.42
CA ALA A 271 1.22 4.78 21.30
C ALA A 271 1.65 6.25 21.33
N ARG A 272 2.24 6.70 20.22
CA ARG A 272 2.76 8.06 20.08
C ARG A 272 1.70 9.02 19.52
N ASN A 273 1.00 8.63 18.46
CA ASN A 273 -0.02 9.43 17.85
C ASN A 273 -1.05 8.57 17.11
N VAL A 274 -2.19 9.18 16.81
CA VAL A 274 -3.23 8.62 15.94
C VAL A 274 -3.62 9.64 14.87
N ARG A 275 -3.79 9.18 13.63
CA ARG A 275 -4.22 10.03 12.50
C ARG A 275 -5.26 9.31 11.66
N SER A 276 -6.19 10.07 11.08
CA SER A 276 -7.04 9.51 10.03
C SER A 276 -6.20 9.17 8.80
N TYR A 277 -6.55 8.10 8.13
CA TYR A 277 -5.82 7.64 6.94
C TYR A 277 -5.96 8.64 5.78
N GLU A 278 -7.11 9.29 5.67
CA GLU A 278 -7.35 10.39 4.72
C GLU A 278 -6.36 11.55 4.90
N ALA A 279 -6.09 11.96 6.15
CA ALA A 279 -5.11 13.01 6.44
C ALA A 279 -3.66 12.60 6.11
N LEU A 280 -3.35 11.31 6.05
CA LEU A 280 -2.05 10.79 5.62
C LEU A 280 -1.92 10.85 4.10
N ILE A 281 -2.98 10.52 3.37
CA ILE A 281 -3.02 10.53 1.90
C ILE A 281 -2.94 11.96 1.35
N THR A 282 -3.59 12.92 2.02
CA THR A 282 -3.68 14.31 1.52
C THR A 282 -2.38 15.11 1.75
N LYS A 283 -1.47 14.62 2.59
CA LYS A 283 -0.20 15.31 2.92
C LYS A 283 0.97 14.93 2.02
N ASN A 284 0.83 13.91 1.22
CA ASN A 284 1.78 13.51 0.18
C ASN A 284 1.27 14.05 -1.16
#